data_dcbf7fe5aebe6c7f86ca7b13b5505cb8
#
_entry.id   dcbf7fe5aebe6c7f86ca7b13b5505cb8
#
_cell.length_a   1.000
_cell.length_b   1.000
_cell.length_c   1.000
_cell.angle_alpha   90.00
_cell.angle_beta   90.00
_cell.angle_gamma   90.00
#
_symmetry.space_group_name_H-M   'P 1'
#
loop_
_entity.id
_entity.type
_entity.pdbx_description
1 polymer ?
#
loop_
_entity_poly.entity_id
_entity_poly.type
_entity_poly.pdbx_seq_one_letter_code
_entity_poly.pdbx_strand_id
1 'polypeptide(L)'
;MTGETTQSKIKRLNKILKDQRVDNLFISAPENVAWLLNLRGSDNPNSPIPNSKLIVSKKKIILFSDLNKIQNVKKLKVYKKINFEEYTQFSSILNKLQGKNFCIDENTCSLNYKSLIKSKFKIIKNVDPCYELKAIKNKTELNNTKKAHIYDGIALTKFLYWMKNKKTNGVSELSAEKKLENFRKKNKNFLYPSFNTIAGTGPNGAIIHYRANKKTNRKIKKNDIFLCDSGGQYKFGTTDVTRTICFANQNKKIKNIFTRVLKGHIAVAITNLKKINKGYLIDKRARKSLREINLDYGHGTGHGVGFFLNVHEGPQSISKYNKVKIKEGMILSNEPGYYKENKFGIRIENLVYVAKKGSNLFFKNLTFAPIDIDLINFKLLNKIEKKYLTNYHSEIYSKISKYLSNNEKKWIQKLI
;
A
#
# COMPACT_ATOMS: atom_id res chain seq x y z
N MET A 1 -12.46 -14.89 4.69
CA MET A 1 -11.47 -13.79 4.85
C MET A 1 -11.64 -12.74 3.75
N THR A 2 -11.65 -13.11 2.47
CA THR A 2 -11.78 -12.20 1.32
C THR A 2 -13.21 -11.76 1.00
N GLY A 3 -14.24 -12.44 1.51
CA GLY A 3 -15.66 -12.12 1.27
C GLY A 3 -16.19 -12.50 -0.13
N GLU A 4 -15.34 -13.03 -1.01
CA GLU A 4 -15.72 -13.50 -2.34
C GLU A 4 -15.02 -14.83 -2.65
N THR A 5 -15.75 -15.80 -3.19
CA THR A 5 -15.19 -17.11 -3.56
C THR A 5 -14.39 -17.04 -4.85
N THR A 6 -13.47 -17.96 -5.03
CA THR A 6 -12.71 -18.15 -6.29
C THR A 6 -13.65 -18.31 -7.49
N GLN A 7 -14.72 -19.09 -7.35
CA GLN A 7 -15.70 -19.30 -8.42
C GLN A 7 -16.40 -18.02 -8.83
N SER A 8 -16.79 -17.17 -7.85
CA SER A 8 -17.41 -15.87 -8.12
C SER A 8 -16.46 -14.96 -8.91
N LYS A 9 -15.19 -14.87 -8.48
CA LYS A 9 -14.18 -14.07 -9.17
C LYS A 9 -13.94 -14.54 -10.61
N ILE A 10 -13.82 -15.86 -10.81
CA ILE A 10 -13.67 -16.46 -12.13
C ILE A 10 -14.89 -16.18 -13.02
N LYS A 11 -16.11 -16.25 -12.48
CA LYS A 11 -17.32 -15.89 -13.23
C LYS A 11 -17.32 -14.43 -13.72
N ARG A 12 -16.87 -13.50 -12.87
CA ARG A 12 -16.70 -12.09 -13.25
C ARG A 12 -15.65 -11.92 -14.36
N LEU A 13 -14.51 -12.58 -14.21
CA LEU A 13 -13.44 -12.56 -15.21
C LEU A 13 -13.93 -13.12 -16.55
N ASN A 14 -14.57 -14.28 -16.56
CA ASN A 14 -15.08 -14.91 -17.78
C ASN A 14 -16.11 -14.04 -18.51
N LYS A 15 -16.91 -13.24 -17.80
CA LYS A 15 -17.80 -12.25 -18.43
C LYS A 15 -17.00 -11.21 -19.22
N ILE A 16 -15.93 -10.66 -18.64
CA ILE A 16 -15.07 -9.68 -19.30
C ILE A 16 -14.39 -10.32 -20.54
N LEU A 17 -13.86 -11.54 -20.41
CA LEU A 17 -13.22 -12.23 -21.53
C LEU A 17 -14.21 -12.49 -22.69
N LYS A 18 -15.45 -12.84 -22.37
CA LYS A 18 -16.50 -13.01 -23.38
C LYS A 18 -16.81 -11.69 -24.11
N ASP A 19 -16.98 -10.60 -23.35
CA ASP A 19 -17.27 -9.27 -23.90
C ASP A 19 -16.11 -8.77 -24.79
N GLN A 20 -14.88 -9.12 -24.46
CA GLN A 20 -13.66 -8.81 -25.25
C GLN A 20 -13.36 -9.82 -26.37
N ARG A 21 -14.16 -10.87 -26.57
CA ARG A 21 -13.94 -11.96 -27.54
C ARG A 21 -12.57 -12.65 -27.37
N VAL A 22 -12.15 -12.84 -26.12
CA VAL A 22 -10.93 -13.54 -25.74
C VAL A 22 -11.25 -15.01 -25.48
N ASP A 23 -10.52 -15.92 -26.13
CA ASP A 23 -10.68 -17.36 -25.90
C ASP A 23 -9.83 -17.85 -24.73
N ASN A 24 -8.62 -17.32 -24.60
CA ASN A 24 -7.66 -17.67 -23.56
C ASN A 24 -7.01 -16.40 -22.99
N LEU A 25 -6.78 -16.37 -21.68
CA LEU A 25 -6.05 -15.32 -20.98
C LEU A 25 -4.86 -15.94 -20.25
N PHE A 26 -3.67 -15.37 -20.42
CA PHE A 26 -2.51 -15.66 -19.60
C PHE A 26 -2.32 -14.61 -18.52
N ILE A 27 -2.48 -15.00 -17.27
CA ILE A 27 -2.19 -14.18 -16.10
C ILE A 27 -0.77 -14.50 -15.65
N SER A 28 0.18 -13.65 -16.03
CA SER A 28 1.60 -13.79 -15.71
C SER A 28 1.98 -13.13 -14.37
N ALA A 29 1.16 -12.18 -13.88
CA ALA A 29 1.34 -11.50 -12.61
C ALA A 29 0.92 -12.39 -11.43
N PRO A 30 1.84 -12.85 -10.56
CA PRO A 30 1.52 -13.79 -9.50
C PRO A 30 0.56 -13.21 -8.44
N GLU A 31 0.57 -11.89 -8.21
CA GLU A 31 -0.39 -11.21 -7.33
C GLU A 31 -1.83 -11.27 -7.87
N ASN A 32 -2.01 -11.27 -9.19
CA ASN A 32 -3.32 -11.40 -9.82
C ASN A 32 -3.83 -12.84 -9.72
N VAL A 33 -2.94 -13.81 -9.89
CA VAL A 33 -3.25 -15.24 -9.64
C VAL A 33 -3.65 -15.44 -8.18
N ALA A 34 -2.85 -14.91 -7.25
CA ALA A 34 -3.10 -15.01 -5.81
C ALA A 34 -4.46 -14.39 -5.42
N TRP A 35 -4.80 -13.23 -6.00
CA TRP A 35 -6.10 -12.59 -5.77
C TRP A 35 -7.24 -13.41 -6.36
N LEU A 36 -7.14 -13.83 -7.61
CA LEU A 36 -8.21 -14.54 -8.33
C LEU A 36 -8.56 -15.86 -7.66
N LEU A 37 -7.53 -16.62 -7.26
CA LEU A 37 -7.67 -17.94 -6.66
C LEU A 37 -7.78 -17.90 -5.12
N ASN A 38 -7.72 -16.73 -4.49
CA ASN A 38 -7.65 -16.62 -3.02
C ASN A 38 -6.46 -17.36 -2.40
N LEU A 39 -5.37 -17.50 -3.14
CA LEU A 39 -4.14 -18.12 -2.67
C LEU A 39 -3.24 -17.11 -1.97
N ARG A 40 -2.50 -17.57 -0.97
CA ARG A 40 -1.41 -16.82 -0.34
C ARG A 40 -0.21 -17.76 -0.19
N GLY A 41 0.99 -17.19 -0.28
CA GLY A 41 2.25 -17.92 -0.20
C GLY A 41 3.33 -17.10 0.47
N SER A 42 4.52 -17.65 0.56
CA SER A 42 5.70 -17.06 1.21
C SER A 42 6.93 -17.01 0.30
N ASP A 43 6.72 -17.03 -1.02
CA ASP A 43 7.83 -17.01 -1.98
C ASP A 43 8.49 -15.62 -2.10
N ASN A 44 7.80 -14.58 -1.63
CA ASN A 44 8.31 -13.21 -1.58
C ASN A 44 8.43 -12.72 -0.13
N PRO A 45 9.55 -12.06 0.26
CA PRO A 45 9.85 -11.76 1.66
C PRO A 45 8.79 -10.91 2.38
N ASN A 46 8.20 -9.94 1.68
CA ASN A 46 7.29 -8.96 2.27
C ASN A 46 5.88 -9.02 1.69
N SER A 47 5.65 -9.92 0.74
CA SER A 47 4.35 -10.06 0.06
C SER A 47 3.84 -11.49 0.16
N PRO A 48 2.57 -11.69 0.58
CA PRO A 48 2.02 -13.04 0.76
C PRO A 48 1.59 -13.65 -0.59
N ILE A 49 2.50 -13.71 -1.56
CA ILE A 49 2.24 -14.08 -2.94
C ILE A 49 3.05 -15.33 -3.31
N PRO A 50 2.39 -16.43 -3.70
CA PRO A 50 3.08 -17.58 -4.26
C PRO A 50 3.50 -17.30 -5.70
N ASN A 51 4.71 -17.71 -6.07
CA ASN A 51 5.14 -17.71 -7.46
C ASN A 51 4.25 -18.66 -8.26
N SER A 52 3.48 -18.11 -9.16
CA SER A 52 2.54 -18.87 -9.97
C SER A 52 2.12 -18.09 -11.22
N LYS A 53 1.64 -18.81 -12.21
CA LYS A 53 1.05 -18.27 -13.44
C LYS A 53 -0.25 -19.01 -13.73
N LEU A 54 -1.15 -18.40 -14.49
CA LEU A 54 -2.45 -18.99 -14.73
C LEU A 54 -2.86 -18.83 -16.20
N ILE A 55 -3.40 -19.90 -16.78
CA ILE A 55 -4.17 -19.81 -18.03
C ILE A 55 -5.64 -20.00 -17.68
N VAL A 56 -6.45 -19.02 -18.11
CA VAL A 56 -7.93 -19.10 -18.01
C VAL A 56 -8.47 -19.24 -19.43
N SER A 57 -9.12 -20.34 -19.73
CA SER A 57 -9.83 -20.58 -20.99
C SER A 57 -11.31 -20.81 -20.74
N LYS A 58 -12.12 -20.85 -21.80
CA LYS A 58 -13.58 -21.12 -21.71
C LYS A 58 -13.93 -22.39 -20.93
N LYS A 59 -13.09 -23.43 -21.03
CA LYS A 59 -13.35 -24.77 -20.45
C LYS A 59 -12.40 -25.15 -19.32
N LYS A 60 -11.21 -24.56 -19.23
CA LYS A 60 -10.14 -25.00 -18.34
C LYS A 60 -9.50 -23.81 -17.62
N ILE A 61 -9.09 -24.06 -16.39
CA ILE A 61 -8.26 -23.14 -15.60
C ILE A 61 -7.02 -23.94 -15.22
N ILE A 62 -5.85 -23.45 -15.60
CA ILE A 62 -4.59 -24.18 -15.44
C ILE A 62 -3.62 -23.32 -14.67
N LEU A 63 -3.28 -23.74 -13.46
CA LEU A 63 -2.32 -23.10 -12.58
C LEU A 63 -0.94 -23.74 -12.76
N PHE A 64 0.03 -22.93 -13.11
CA PHE A 64 1.44 -23.32 -13.17
C PHE A 64 2.13 -22.88 -11.88
N SER A 65 2.75 -23.84 -11.20
CA SER A 65 3.50 -23.63 -9.96
C SER A 65 4.41 -24.84 -9.72
N ASP A 66 5.36 -24.71 -8.80
CA ASP A 66 6.07 -25.86 -8.23
C ASP A 66 5.07 -26.78 -7.51
N LEU A 67 4.86 -27.97 -8.07
CA LEU A 67 3.86 -28.92 -7.58
C LEU A 67 4.16 -29.44 -6.17
N ASN A 68 5.43 -29.45 -5.75
CA ASN A 68 5.82 -29.87 -4.41
C ASN A 68 5.29 -28.90 -3.35
N LYS A 69 5.29 -27.61 -3.64
CA LYS A 69 4.79 -26.57 -2.73
C LYS A 69 3.28 -26.58 -2.56
N ILE A 70 2.53 -27.03 -3.57
CA ILE A 70 1.07 -26.90 -3.61
C ILE A 70 0.30 -28.18 -3.39
N GLN A 71 0.95 -29.28 -2.96
CA GLN A 71 0.31 -30.58 -2.74
C GLN A 71 -0.94 -30.51 -1.83
N ASN A 72 -0.85 -29.76 -0.73
CA ASN A 72 -1.97 -29.58 0.19
C ASN A 72 -3.10 -28.70 -0.42
N VAL A 73 -2.74 -27.75 -1.28
CA VAL A 73 -3.72 -26.89 -1.96
C VAL A 73 -4.55 -27.69 -2.95
N LYS A 74 -3.95 -28.60 -3.70
CA LYS A 74 -4.64 -29.48 -4.67
C LYS A 74 -5.76 -30.30 -4.03
N LYS A 75 -5.60 -30.72 -2.77
CA LYS A 75 -6.59 -31.54 -2.03
C LYS A 75 -7.84 -30.78 -1.64
N LEU A 76 -7.82 -29.43 -1.68
CA LEU A 76 -8.94 -28.61 -1.24
C LEU A 76 -10.09 -28.64 -2.27
N LYS A 77 -11.30 -28.91 -1.80
CA LYS A 77 -12.52 -29.00 -2.64
C LYS A 77 -12.74 -27.77 -3.53
N VAL A 78 -12.33 -26.59 -3.07
CA VAL A 78 -12.49 -25.32 -3.80
C VAL A 78 -11.69 -25.27 -5.10
N TYR A 79 -10.65 -26.08 -5.23
CA TYR A 79 -9.77 -26.12 -6.42
C TYR A 79 -9.97 -27.36 -7.30
N LYS A 80 -11.00 -28.21 -7.08
CA LYS A 80 -11.25 -29.40 -7.89
C LYS A 80 -11.36 -29.15 -9.40
N LYS A 81 -11.75 -27.92 -9.82
CA LYS A 81 -11.90 -27.53 -11.23
C LYS A 81 -10.65 -26.84 -11.80
N ILE A 82 -9.55 -26.82 -11.07
CA ILE A 82 -8.28 -26.23 -11.48
C ILE A 82 -7.29 -27.35 -11.78
N ASN A 83 -6.70 -27.32 -12.97
CA ASN A 83 -5.59 -28.18 -13.33
C ASN A 83 -4.30 -27.56 -12.78
N PHE A 84 -3.46 -28.37 -12.17
CA PHE A 84 -2.19 -27.95 -11.58
C PHE A 84 -1.06 -28.59 -12.37
N GLU A 85 -0.16 -27.77 -12.91
CA GLU A 85 0.90 -28.17 -13.81
C GLU A 85 2.25 -27.53 -13.41
N GLU A 86 3.33 -28.23 -13.76
CA GLU A 86 4.68 -27.64 -13.69
C GLU A 86 4.91 -26.61 -14.81
N TYR A 87 5.80 -25.66 -14.57
CA TYR A 87 6.15 -24.66 -15.59
C TYR A 87 6.70 -25.28 -16.88
N THR A 88 7.39 -26.40 -16.78
CA THR A 88 7.94 -27.16 -17.92
C THR A 88 6.86 -27.67 -18.87
N GLN A 89 5.64 -27.86 -18.40
CA GLN A 89 4.51 -28.33 -19.19
C GLN A 89 3.82 -27.24 -20.00
N PHE A 90 4.26 -25.96 -19.89
CA PHE A 90 3.57 -24.84 -20.52
C PHE A 90 3.39 -25.02 -22.03
N SER A 91 4.45 -25.38 -22.76
CA SER A 91 4.39 -25.59 -24.22
C SER A 91 3.48 -26.76 -24.62
N SER A 92 3.56 -27.90 -23.93
CA SER A 92 2.71 -29.06 -24.23
C SER A 92 1.23 -28.75 -23.99
N ILE A 93 0.94 -27.96 -22.96
CA ILE A 93 -0.42 -27.51 -22.64
C ILE A 93 -0.94 -26.52 -23.68
N LEU A 94 -0.12 -25.55 -24.12
CA LEU A 94 -0.50 -24.64 -25.22
C LEU A 94 -0.94 -25.42 -26.45
N ASN A 95 -0.25 -26.53 -26.80
CA ASN A 95 -0.59 -27.37 -27.96
C ASN A 95 -1.96 -28.05 -27.84
N LYS A 96 -2.46 -28.25 -26.61
CA LYS A 96 -3.77 -28.87 -26.33
C LYS A 96 -4.90 -27.84 -26.14
N LEU A 97 -4.60 -26.53 -26.09
CA LEU A 97 -5.62 -25.50 -25.94
C LEU A 97 -6.33 -25.22 -27.27
N GLN A 98 -7.60 -24.90 -27.16
CA GLN A 98 -8.46 -24.50 -28.28
C GLN A 98 -8.68 -22.99 -28.31
N GLY A 99 -9.15 -22.49 -29.44
CA GLY A 99 -9.46 -21.07 -29.68
C GLY A 99 -8.47 -20.40 -30.62
N LYS A 100 -8.75 -19.16 -30.97
CA LYS A 100 -7.91 -18.36 -31.90
C LYS A 100 -7.18 -17.23 -31.18
N ASN A 101 -7.87 -16.60 -30.22
CA ASN A 101 -7.42 -15.38 -29.56
C ASN A 101 -6.86 -15.67 -28.16
N PHE A 102 -5.63 -15.19 -27.90
CA PHE A 102 -4.97 -15.33 -26.61
C PHE A 102 -4.57 -13.95 -26.08
N CYS A 103 -5.14 -13.55 -24.94
CA CYS A 103 -4.83 -12.28 -24.29
C CYS A 103 -3.62 -12.41 -23.39
N ILE A 104 -2.71 -11.44 -23.47
CA ILE A 104 -1.56 -11.26 -22.58
C ILE A 104 -1.46 -9.80 -22.17
N ASP A 105 -0.97 -9.56 -20.95
CA ASP A 105 -0.52 -8.24 -20.51
C ASP A 105 0.99 -8.12 -20.76
N GLU A 106 1.39 -7.28 -21.73
CA GLU A 106 2.80 -7.12 -22.09
C GLU A 106 3.65 -6.51 -20.97
N ASN A 107 3.06 -5.84 -19.99
CA ASN A 107 3.79 -5.28 -18.84
C ASN A 107 4.30 -6.37 -17.87
N THR A 108 3.72 -7.56 -17.91
CA THR A 108 4.05 -8.64 -16.97
C THR A 108 4.44 -9.94 -17.67
N CYS A 109 4.07 -10.11 -18.93
CA CYS A 109 4.38 -11.30 -19.72
C CYS A 109 5.82 -11.25 -20.25
N SER A 110 6.65 -12.25 -19.89
CA SER A 110 8.01 -12.33 -20.45
C SER A 110 8.00 -12.60 -21.96
N LEU A 111 9.09 -12.22 -22.64
CA LEU A 111 9.26 -12.45 -24.07
C LEU A 111 9.17 -13.93 -24.43
N ASN A 112 9.70 -14.82 -23.58
CA ASN A 112 9.63 -16.27 -23.79
C ASN A 112 8.18 -16.76 -23.84
N TYR A 113 7.35 -16.46 -22.84
CA TYR A 113 5.94 -16.86 -22.86
C TYR A 113 5.17 -16.22 -24.03
N LYS A 114 5.45 -14.95 -24.34
CA LYS A 114 4.85 -14.27 -25.48
C LYS A 114 5.19 -14.98 -26.80
N SER A 115 6.45 -15.38 -27.03
CA SER A 115 6.88 -16.14 -28.22
C SER A 115 6.16 -17.48 -28.32
N LEU A 116 6.13 -18.26 -27.24
CA LEU A 116 5.44 -19.54 -27.19
C LEU A 116 3.93 -19.41 -27.49
N ILE A 117 3.28 -18.37 -26.98
CA ILE A 117 1.85 -18.14 -27.26
C ILE A 117 1.66 -17.70 -28.71
N LYS A 118 2.53 -16.81 -29.23
CA LYS A 118 2.45 -16.29 -30.60
C LYS A 118 2.60 -17.37 -31.67
N SER A 119 3.35 -18.45 -31.39
CA SER A 119 3.55 -19.55 -32.37
C SER A 119 2.26 -20.29 -32.73
N LYS A 120 1.21 -20.19 -31.88
CA LYS A 120 -0.05 -20.92 -32.07
C LYS A 120 -1.30 -20.03 -32.10
N PHE A 121 -1.28 -18.89 -31.42
CA PHE A 121 -2.46 -18.06 -31.21
C PHE A 121 -2.27 -16.64 -31.73
N LYS A 122 -3.37 -16.01 -32.14
CA LYS A 122 -3.40 -14.57 -32.35
C LYS A 122 -3.37 -13.87 -30.99
N ILE A 123 -2.31 -13.09 -30.74
CA ILE A 123 -2.17 -12.34 -29.48
C ILE A 123 -3.08 -11.13 -29.47
N ILE A 124 -3.85 -10.98 -28.38
CA ILE A 124 -4.54 -9.76 -27.99
C ILE A 124 -3.74 -9.14 -26.85
N LYS A 125 -3.26 -7.91 -27.06
CA LYS A 125 -2.50 -7.15 -26.06
C LYS A 125 -3.47 -6.30 -25.24
N ASN A 126 -3.73 -6.69 -24.01
CA ASN A 126 -4.58 -5.96 -23.10
C ASN A 126 -4.02 -6.06 -21.67
N VAL A 127 -4.30 -5.04 -20.86
CA VAL A 127 -4.03 -5.11 -19.41
C VAL A 127 -4.83 -6.25 -18.79
N ASP A 128 -4.20 -7.03 -17.91
CA ASP A 128 -4.88 -8.10 -17.19
C ASP A 128 -6.09 -7.54 -16.41
N PRO A 129 -7.31 -8.01 -16.69
CA PRO A 129 -8.53 -7.51 -16.03
C PRO A 129 -8.51 -7.66 -14.50
N CYS A 130 -7.71 -8.57 -13.97
CA CYS A 130 -7.59 -8.76 -12.53
C CYS A 130 -7.06 -7.52 -11.82
N TYR A 131 -6.27 -6.67 -12.47
CA TYR A 131 -5.81 -5.41 -11.88
C TYR A 131 -6.97 -4.49 -11.48
N GLU A 132 -7.95 -4.29 -12.36
CA GLU A 132 -9.11 -3.47 -12.05
C GLU A 132 -10.04 -4.16 -11.04
N LEU A 133 -10.24 -5.47 -11.21
CA LEU A 133 -11.13 -6.24 -10.35
C LEU A 133 -10.65 -6.27 -8.88
N LYS A 134 -9.33 -6.43 -8.62
CA LYS A 134 -8.77 -6.45 -7.26
C LYS A 134 -8.61 -5.06 -6.64
N ALA A 135 -8.48 -4.03 -7.48
CA ALA A 135 -8.35 -2.65 -7.01
C ALA A 135 -9.58 -2.19 -6.22
N ILE A 136 -10.77 -2.66 -6.59
CA ILE A 136 -12.04 -2.35 -5.93
C ILE A 136 -12.30 -3.37 -4.83
N LYS A 137 -12.02 -3.00 -3.59
CA LYS A 137 -12.20 -3.86 -2.41
C LYS A 137 -13.68 -3.98 -2.08
N ASN A 138 -14.11 -5.21 -1.82
CA ASN A 138 -15.47 -5.47 -1.34
C ASN A 138 -15.61 -5.08 0.16
N LYS A 139 -16.84 -5.12 0.67
CA LYS A 139 -17.16 -4.74 2.07
C LYS A 139 -16.35 -5.54 3.11
N THR A 140 -16.14 -6.83 2.86
CA THR A 140 -15.38 -7.70 3.79
C THR A 140 -13.90 -7.34 3.79
N GLU A 141 -13.30 -7.14 2.62
CA GLU A 141 -11.91 -6.72 2.47
C GLU A 141 -11.68 -5.35 3.13
N LEU A 142 -12.57 -4.37 2.92
CA LEU A 142 -12.47 -3.05 3.57
C LEU A 142 -12.60 -3.14 5.09
N ASN A 143 -13.54 -3.94 5.62
CA ASN A 143 -13.71 -4.08 7.06
C ASN A 143 -12.50 -4.77 7.72
N ASN A 144 -11.92 -5.75 7.05
CA ASN A 144 -10.72 -6.42 7.50
C ASN A 144 -9.50 -5.48 7.44
N THR A 145 -9.36 -4.71 6.36
CA THR A 145 -8.30 -3.69 6.26
C THR A 145 -8.39 -2.66 7.38
N LYS A 146 -9.60 -2.17 7.72
CA LYS A 146 -9.80 -1.27 8.87
C LYS A 146 -9.31 -1.87 10.19
N LYS A 147 -9.56 -3.17 10.43
CA LYS A 147 -9.05 -3.88 11.62
C LYS A 147 -7.52 -3.93 11.64
N ALA A 148 -6.89 -4.25 10.50
CA ALA A 148 -5.44 -4.27 10.39
C ALA A 148 -4.83 -2.90 10.74
N HIS A 149 -5.42 -1.82 10.24
CA HIS A 149 -4.95 -0.45 10.52
C HIS A 149 -5.18 0.01 11.96
N ILE A 150 -6.19 -0.50 12.65
CA ILE A 150 -6.33 -0.26 14.11
C ILE A 150 -5.15 -0.91 14.85
N TYR A 151 -4.84 -2.17 14.56
CA TYR A 151 -3.72 -2.86 15.21
C TYR A 151 -2.36 -2.24 14.89
N ASP A 152 -2.15 -1.85 13.63
CA ASP A 152 -0.94 -1.16 13.21
C ASP A 152 -0.82 0.22 13.87
N GLY A 153 -1.93 0.96 13.93
CA GLY A 153 -2.01 2.26 14.60
C GLY A 153 -1.66 2.20 16.09
N ILE A 154 -2.07 1.13 16.79
CA ILE A 154 -1.67 0.89 18.18
C ILE A 154 -0.15 0.70 18.28
N ALA A 155 0.43 -0.14 17.44
CA ALA A 155 1.86 -0.43 17.46
C ALA A 155 2.69 0.83 17.16
N LEU A 156 2.30 1.56 16.11
CA LEU A 156 3.00 2.78 15.70
C LEU A 156 2.83 3.91 16.73
N THR A 157 1.65 4.09 17.32
CA THR A 157 1.44 5.09 18.37
C THR A 157 2.30 4.83 19.59
N LYS A 158 2.39 3.56 20.04
CA LYS A 158 3.29 3.17 21.14
C LYS A 158 4.76 3.40 20.80
N PHE A 159 5.15 3.14 19.55
CA PHE A 159 6.49 3.41 19.06
C PHE A 159 6.80 4.91 19.06
N LEU A 160 5.91 5.75 18.51
CA LEU A 160 6.08 7.20 18.48
C LEU A 160 6.16 7.80 19.88
N TYR A 161 5.28 7.35 20.79
CA TYR A 161 5.34 7.73 22.20
C TYR A 161 6.69 7.33 22.82
N TRP A 162 7.16 6.10 22.59
CA TRP A 162 8.44 5.63 23.09
C TRP A 162 9.59 6.48 22.55
N MET A 163 9.62 6.79 21.26
CA MET A 163 10.64 7.63 20.62
C MET A 163 10.69 9.03 21.25
N LYS A 164 9.56 9.69 21.42
CA LYS A 164 9.47 11.03 22.03
C LYS A 164 9.95 11.06 23.48
N ASN A 165 9.69 10.01 24.25
CA ASN A 165 10.06 9.94 25.67
C ASN A 165 11.49 9.43 25.93
N LYS A 166 12.07 8.63 25.02
CA LYS A 166 13.45 8.11 25.14
C LYS A 166 14.50 9.20 24.94
N LYS A 167 14.10 10.37 24.41
CA LYS A 167 14.99 11.51 24.12
C LYS A 167 16.23 11.10 23.28
N THR A 168 16.11 10.07 22.46
CA THR A 168 17.12 9.53 21.55
C THR A 168 18.35 8.87 22.18
N ASN A 169 18.49 8.82 23.52
CA ASN A 169 19.65 8.24 24.16
C ASN A 169 19.84 6.77 23.77
N GLY A 170 20.94 6.49 23.05
CA GLY A 170 21.32 5.15 22.60
C GLY A 170 20.44 4.56 21.49
N VAL A 171 19.53 5.35 20.87
CA VAL A 171 18.70 4.89 19.76
C VAL A 171 19.39 5.12 18.42
N SER A 172 19.43 4.09 17.58
CA SER A 172 19.87 4.16 16.19
C SER A 172 18.75 3.78 15.24
N GLU A 173 18.92 4.00 13.95
CA GLU A 173 17.94 3.65 12.90
C GLU A 173 17.55 2.17 12.98
N LEU A 174 18.51 1.24 13.03
CA LEU A 174 18.26 -0.20 13.16
C LEU A 174 17.57 -0.56 14.48
N SER A 175 17.92 0.09 15.59
CA SER A 175 17.26 -0.18 16.87
C SER A 175 15.84 0.37 16.91
N ALA A 176 15.57 1.48 16.23
CA ALA A 176 14.23 2.03 16.07
C ALA A 176 13.35 1.11 15.20
N GLU A 177 13.85 0.64 14.05
CA GLU A 177 13.18 -0.36 13.20
C GLU A 177 12.81 -1.60 13.99
N LYS A 178 13.77 -2.22 14.68
CA LYS A 178 13.55 -3.42 15.51
C LYS A 178 12.53 -3.16 16.62
N LYS A 179 12.56 -1.97 17.23
CA LYS A 179 11.59 -1.60 18.28
C LYS A 179 10.17 -1.51 17.74
N LEU A 180 9.99 -0.90 16.58
CA LEU A 180 8.67 -0.80 15.93
C LEU A 180 8.14 -2.19 15.57
N GLU A 181 8.97 -3.04 14.96
CA GLU A 181 8.59 -4.42 14.64
C GLU A 181 8.19 -5.21 15.90
N ASN A 182 8.90 -5.02 17.01
CA ASN A 182 8.55 -5.66 18.29
C ASN A 182 7.19 -5.17 18.83
N PHE A 183 6.80 -3.91 18.59
CA PHE A 183 5.44 -3.45 18.92
C PHE A 183 4.39 -4.12 18.03
N ARG A 184 4.65 -4.29 16.73
CA ARG A 184 3.76 -5.01 15.81
C ARG A 184 3.61 -6.49 16.16
N LYS A 185 4.71 -7.17 16.52
CA LYS A 185 4.73 -8.60 16.94
C LYS A 185 3.90 -8.91 18.18
N LYS A 186 3.54 -7.91 19.00
CA LYS A 186 2.59 -8.11 20.10
C LYS A 186 1.18 -8.47 19.64
N ASN A 187 0.86 -8.23 18.37
CA ASN A 187 -0.41 -8.66 17.77
C ASN A 187 -0.24 -10.00 17.05
N LYS A 188 -0.97 -11.04 17.50
CA LYS A 188 -0.92 -12.40 16.93
C LYS A 188 -1.31 -12.51 15.45
N ASN A 189 -1.90 -11.46 14.89
CA ASN A 189 -2.28 -11.41 13.48
C ASN A 189 -1.20 -10.73 12.60
N PHE A 190 -0.20 -10.08 13.18
CA PHE A 190 0.96 -9.58 12.45
C PHE A 190 1.80 -10.78 11.99
N LEU A 191 2.20 -10.76 10.73
CA LEU A 191 3.01 -11.82 10.14
C LEU A 191 4.46 -11.38 9.96
N TYR A 192 4.64 -10.31 9.20
CA TYR A 192 5.95 -9.72 8.87
C TYR A 192 5.75 -8.31 8.30
N PRO A 193 6.81 -7.51 8.13
CA PRO A 193 6.72 -6.20 7.48
C PRO A 193 6.19 -6.30 6.04
N SER A 194 5.36 -5.36 5.61
CA SER A 194 4.84 -5.31 4.23
C SER A 194 5.89 -4.85 3.21
N PHE A 195 6.97 -4.24 3.70
CA PHE A 195 8.21 -3.90 2.99
C PHE A 195 9.32 -3.66 4.02
N ASN A 196 10.56 -3.55 3.55
CA ASN A 196 11.68 -3.23 4.45
C ASN A 196 11.49 -1.82 5.01
N THR A 197 11.43 -1.70 6.33
CA THR A 197 11.24 -0.41 7.01
C THR A 197 12.31 0.59 6.60
N ILE A 198 11.89 1.80 6.26
CA ILE A 198 12.76 2.95 6.03
C ILE A 198 12.82 3.74 7.33
N ALA A 199 13.94 3.65 8.03
CA ALA A 199 14.17 4.37 9.28
C ALA A 199 15.41 5.27 9.07
N GLY A 200 15.18 6.52 8.68
CA GLY A 200 16.27 7.45 8.31
C GLY A 200 16.31 8.68 9.21
N THR A 201 17.47 8.97 9.81
CA THR A 201 17.70 10.17 10.61
C THR A 201 18.66 11.14 9.93
N GLY A 202 18.36 12.43 9.98
CA GLY A 202 19.15 13.46 9.33
C GLY A 202 19.37 13.17 7.83
N PRO A 203 20.63 13.12 7.33
CA PRO A 203 20.93 12.88 5.91
C PRO A 203 20.31 11.60 5.35
N ASN A 204 20.26 10.52 6.12
CA ASN A 204 19.69 9.25 5.66
C ASN A 204 18.19 9.36 5.37
N GLY A 205 17.47 10.23 6.08
CA GLY A 205 16.07 10.53 5.80
C GLY A 205 15.83 11.20 4.44
N ALA A 206 16.87 11.77 3.81
CA ALA A 206 16.77 12.35 2.47
C ALA A 206 16.75 11.31 1.34
N ILE A 207 17.10 10.07 1.62
CA ILE A 207 17.08 8.96 0.65
C ILE A 207 15.70 8.32 0.69
N ILE A 208 14.92 8.45 -0.39
CA ILE A 208 13.50 8.09 -0.45
C ILE A 208 13.26 6.62 -0.04
N HIS A 209 14.10 5.69 -0.55
CA HIS A 209 14.04 4.26 -0.24
C HIS A 209 15.25 3.82 0.57
N TYR A 210 15.61 4.60 1.61
CA TYR A 210 16.74 4.28 2.48
C TYR A 210 16.54 2.94 3.19
N ARG A 211 17.61 2.18 3.27
CA ARG A 211 17.65 0.95 4.07
C ARG A 211 18.87 0.98 4.99
N ALA A 212 18.60 1.07 6.27
CA ALA A 212 19.65 1.00 7.28
C ALA A 212 20.35 -0.38 7.26
N ASN A 213 21.66 -0.38 7.36
CA ASN A 213 22.48 -1.57 7.52
C ASN A 213 23.63 -1.29 8.49
N LYS A 214 24.42 -2.28 8.85
CA LYS A 214 25.52 -2.12 9.83
C LYS A 214 26.48 -0.98 9.48
N LYS A 215 26.72 -0.71 8.19
CA LYS A 215 27.67 0.34 7.73
C LYS A 215 27.04 1.73 7.70
N THR A 216 25.76 1.83 7.36
CA THR A 216 25.06 3.12 7.16
C THR A 216 24.24 3.55 8.37
N ASN A 217 24.01 2.66 9.35
CA ASN A 217 23.21 2.90 10.54
C ASN A 217 23.72 4.10 11.36
N ARG A 218 22.87 5.10 11.54
CA ARG A 218 23.18 6.30 12.32
C ARG A 218 22.52 6.26 13.68
N LYS A 219 23.23 6.82 14.70
CA LYS A 219 22.61 7.19 15.99
C LYS A 219 21.72 8.42 15.76
N ILE A 220 20.51 8.38 16.30
CA ILE A 220 19.57 9.49 16.22
C ILE A 220 20.00 10.58 17.19
N LYS A 221 20.22 11.80 16.71
CA LYS A 221 20.62 12.94 17.53
C LYS A 221 19.43 13.79 17.92
N LYS A 222 19.51 14.51 19.03
CA LYS A 222 18.46 15.40 19.56
C LYS A 222 17.97 16.43 18.53
N ASN A 223 18.86 16.96 17.72
CA ASN A 223 18.52 17.98 16.72
C ASN A 223 18.13 17.42 15.35
N ASP A 224 18.20 16.09 15.17
CA ASP A 224 17.75 15.46 13.93
C ASP A 224 16.23 15.46 13.84
N ILE A 225 15.72 15.39 12.61
CA ILE A 225 14.41 14.86 12.34
C ILE A 225 14.56 13.41 11.87
N PHE A 226 13.62 12.57 12.26
CA PHE A 226 13.61 11.14 11.99
C PHE A 226 12.40 10.79 11.16
N LEU A 227 12.63 10.22 9.99
CA LEU A 227 11.61 9.70 9.10
C LEU A 227 11.52 8.19 9.29
N CYS A 228 10.33 7.70 9.59
CA CYS A 228 10.03 6.28 9.67
C CYS A 228 8.87 5.94 8.76
N ASP A 229 9.16 5.18 7.70
CA ASP A 229 8.20 4.63 6.77
C ASP A 229 8.18 3.11 6.92
N SER A 230 6.99 2.55 7.19
CA SER A 230 6.86 1.16 7.60
C SER A 230 5.45 0.66 7.44
N GLY A 231 5.32 -0.63 7.22
CA GLY A 231 4.03 -1.29 7.16
C GLY A 231 4.08 -2.72 7.66
N GLY A 232 2.93 -3.37 7.76
CA GLY A 232 2.81 -4.75 8.18
C GLY A 232 1.85 -5.55 7.31
N GLN A 233 2.21 -6.80 7.07
CA GLN A 233 1.29 -7.82 6.60
C GLN A 233 0.59 -8.40 7.82
N TYR A 234 -0.72 -8.24 7.88
CA TYR A 234 -1.60 -8.87 8.85
C TYR A 234 -2.41 -9.95 8.14
N LYS A 235 -2.82 -11.00 8.85
CA LYS A 235 -3.63 -12.11 8.27
C LYS A 235 -4.84 -11.62 7.45
N PHE A 236 -5.26 -10.36 7.63
CA PHE A 236 -6.46 -9.79 7.02
C PHE A 236 -6.26 -8.34 6.50
N GLY A 237 -5.04 -7.96 6.17
CA GLY A 237 -4.77 -6.65 5.55
C GLY A 237 -3.31 -6.31 5.46
N THR A 238 -3.01 -5.35 4.61
CA THR A 238 -1.67 -4.78 4.41
C THR A 238 -1.70 -3.32 4.85
N THR A 239 -0.70 -2.87 5.62
CA THR A 239 -0.59 -1.48 6.06
C THR A 239 0.66 -0.82 5.50
N ASP A 240 0.60 0.51 5.42
CA ASP A 240 1.66 1.39 4.96
C ASP A 240 1.49 2.75 5.63
N VAL A 241 2.57 3.29 6.21
CA VAL A 241 2.50 4.57 6.93
C VAL A 241 3.87 5.20 7.14
N THR A 242 4.00 6.47 6.82
CA THR A 242 5.18 7.26 7.15
C THR A 242 4.88 8.31 8.20
N ARG A 243 5.78 8.45 9.17
CA ARG A 243 5.84 9.58 10.11
C ARG A 243 7.22 10.20 10.14
N THR A 244 7.25 11.52 10.11
CA THR A 244 8.44 12.31 10.41
C THR A 244 8.24 12.96 11.77
N ILE A 245 9.21 12.79 12.67
CA ILE A 245 9.18 13.32 14.05
C ILE A 245 10.47 14.07 14.39
N CYS A 246 10.40 14.94 15.38
CA CYS A 246 11.56 15.62 15.98
C CYS A 246 11.66 15.35 17.49
N PHE A 247 12.84 15.62 18.04
CA PHE A 247 13.16 15.37 19.46
C PHE A 247 13.51 16.65 20.21
N ALA A 248 13.66 17.76 19.49
CA ALA A 248 13.85 19.11 19.99
C ALA A 248 13.15 20.10 19.09
N ASN A 249 13.01 21.34 19.56
CA ASN A 249 12.45 22.40 18.74
C ASN A 249 13.28 22.62 17.46
N GLN A 250 12.61 22.56 16.32
CA GLN A 250 13.24 22.70 15.02
C GLN A 250 13.19 24.15 14.53
N ASN A 251 14.13 24.50 13.64
CA ASN A 251 14.17 25.83 13.03
C ASN A 251 12.93 26.13 12.17
N LYS A 252 12.66 27.41 11.95
CA LYS A 252 11.49 27.90 11.18
C LYS A 252 11.42 27.30 9.77
N LYS A 253 12.57 27.06 9.11
CA LYS A 253 12.63 26.51 7.75
C LYS A 253 12.11 25.07 7.71
N ILE A 254 12.56 24.20 8.62
CA ILE A 254 12.08 22.81 8.72
C ILE A 254 10.59 22.78 9.02
N LYS A 255 10.12 23.57 10.00
CA LYS A 255 8.69 23.64 10.35
C LYS A 255 7.85 24.16 9.18
N ASN A 256 8.34 25.13 8.42
CA ASN A 256 7.65 25.62 7.24
C ASN A 256 7.49 24.51 6.18
N ILE A 257 8.56 23.81 5.85
CA ILE A 257 8.54 22.73 4.86
C ILE A 257 7.63 21.57 5.33
N PHE A 258 7.77 21.13 6.60
CA PHE A 258 6.90 20.09 7.16
C PHE A 258 5.41 20.47 7.06
N THR A 259 5.09 21.70 7.40
CA THR A 259 3.70 22.21 7.34
C THR A 259 3.19 22.24 5.91
N ARG A 260 4.02 22.55 4.91
CA ARG A 260 3.63 22.52 3.50
C ARG A 260 3.42 21.10 2.98
N VAL A 261 4.22 20.14 3.43
CA VAL A 261 3.97 18.71 3.18
C VAL A 261 2.63 18.29 3.81
N LEU A 262 2.38 18.67 5.06
CA LEU A 262 1.10 18.41 5.74
C LEU A 262 -0.09 19.05 5.00
N LYS A 263 0.03 20.28 4.50
CA LYS A 263 -1.01 20.92 3.67
C LYS A 263 -1.31 20.11 2.41
N GLY A 264 -0.28 19.58 1.75
CA GLY A 264 -0.42 18.67 0.61
C GLY A 264 -1.16 17.40 0.99
N HIS A 265 -0.79 16.78 2.09
CA HIS A 265 -1.46 15.59 2.65
C HIS A 265 -2.94 15.85 2.95
N ILE A 266 -3.26 16.97 3.61
CA ILE A 266 -4.63 17.37 3.91
C ILE A 266 -5.41 17.65 2.61
N ALA A 267 -4.81 18.35 1.65
CA ALA A 267 -5.45 18.67 0.37
C ALA A 267 -5.88 17.41 -0.41
N VAL A 268 -5.11 16.32 -0.34
CA VAL A 268 -5.53 15.00 -0.86
C VAL A 268 -6.70 14.46 -0.06
N ALA A 269 -6.55 14.37 1.27
CA ALA A 269 -7.53 13.75 2.16
C ALA A 269 -8.94 14.38 2.06
N ILE A 270 -9.02 15.70 1.86
CA ILE A 270 -10.30 16.44 1.73
C ILE A 270 -10.76 16.62 0.28
N THR A 271 -10.15 15.94 -0.68
CA THR A 271 -10.53 16.06 -2.09
C THR A 271 -11.95 15.55 -2.35
N ASN A 272 -12.77 16.38 -2.98
CA ASN A 272 -14.08 15.96 -3.49
C ASN A 272 -13.90 15.13 -4.76
N LEU A 273 -14.00 13.80 -4.63
CA LEU A 273 -13.77 12.86 -5.73
C LEU A 273 -14.90 12.84 -6.77
N LYS A 274 -16.06 13.44 -6.50
CA LYS A 274 -17.08 13.66 -7.53
C LYS A 274 -16.58 14.63 -8.60
N LYS A 275 -15.81 15.66 -8.18
CA LYS A 275 -15.27 16.69 -9.07
C LYS A 275 -13.87 16.34 -9.58
N ILE A 276 -13.02 15.75 -8.74
CA ILE A 276 -11.58 15.49 -9.01
C ILE A 276 -11.29 14.04 -8.69
N ASN A 277 -11.38 13.15 -9.69
CA ASN A 277 -11.26 11.71 -9.51
C ASN A 277 -10.17 11.03 -10.36
N LYS A 278 -9.25 11.79 -10.95
CA LYS A 278 -8.10 11.26 -11.67
C LYS A 278 -6.83 11.48 -10.86
N GLY A 279 -5.96 10.49 -10.81
CA GLY A 279 -4.75 10.51 -9.98
C GLY A 279 -3.89 11.75 -10.20
N TYR A 280 -3.66 12.18 -11.45
CA TYR A 280 -2.84 13.35 -11.76
C TYR A 280 -3.42 14.68 -11.26
N LEU A 281 -4.75 14.80 -11.19
CA LEU A 281 -5.39 16.03 -10.67
C LEU A 281 -5.24 16.12 -9.15
N ILE A 282 -5.30 14.97 -8.46
CA ILE A 282 -5.10 14.88 -7.02
C ILE A 282 -3.62 15.15 -6.68
N ASP A 283 -2.68 14.59 -7.46
CA ASP A 283 -1.24 14.84 -7.34
C ASP A 283 -0.90 16.34 -7.45
N LYS A 284 -1.51 17.02 -8.43
CA LYS A 284 -1.35 18.50 -8.57
C LYS A 284 -1.76 19.24 -7.31
N ARG A 285 -2.84 18.83 -6.63
CA ARG A 285 -3.30 19.43 -5.37
C ARG A 285 -2.31 19.19 -4.22
N ALA A 286 -1.78 17.99 -4.12
CA ALA A 286 -0.81 17.63 -3.08
C ALA A 286 0.46 18.50 -3.17
N ARG A 287 0.96 18.74 -4.38
CA ARG A 287 2.20 19.48 -4.63
C ARG A 287 2.06 21.00 -4.51
N LYS A 288 0.83 21.53 -4.56
CA LYS A 288 0.59 22.97 -4.65
C LYS A 288 1.36 23.77 -3.59
N SER A 289 1.22 23.39 -2.31
CA SER A 289 1.81 24.14 -1.20
C SER A 289 3.35 24.16 -1.17
N LEU A 290 4.00 23.11 -1.66
CA LEU A 290 5.46 23.09 -1.84
C LEU A 290 5.89 23.92 -3.03
N ARG A 291 5.18 23.84 -4.16
CA ARG A 291 5.49 24.59 -5.39
C ARG A 291 5.36 26.09 -5.23
N GLU A 292 4.52 26.57 -4.31
CA GLU A 292 4.43 27.99 -3.93
C GLU A 292 5.76 28.58 -3.41
N ILE A 293 6.69 27.72 -2.99
CA ILE A 293 8.03 28.12 -2.55
C ILE A 293 9.14 27.43 -3.38
N ASN A 294 8.83 27.06 -4.62
CA ASN A 294 9.73 26.43 -5.57
C ASN A 294 10.34 25.09 -5.06
N LEU A 295 9.59 24.36 -4.25
CA LEU A 295 9.96 23.00 -3.80
C LEU A 295 9.02 21.96 -4.38
N ASP A 296 9.53 20.74 -4.55
CA ASP A 296 8.76 19.57 -5.01
C ASP A 296 9.43 18.27 -4.54
N TYR A 297 8.86 17.12 -4.87
CA TYR A 297 9.41 15.77 -4.61
C TYR A 297 9.36 14.90 -5.86
N GLY A 298 10.29 13.94 -5.95
CA GLY A 298 10.53 13.14 -7.16
C GLY A 298 9.67 11.89 -7.30
N HIS A 299 8.84 11.51 -6.31
CA HIS A 299 8.01 10.31 -6.36
C HIS A 299 6.51 10.64 -6.57
N GLY A 300 5.69 9.61 -6.79
CA GLY A 300 4.22 9.76 -6.81
C GLY A 300 3.68 10.16 -5.43
N THR A 301 2.56 10.87 -5.42
CA THR A 301 1.90 11.23 -4.15
C THR A 301 1.18 10.05 -3.50
N GLY A 302 0.99 8.96 -4.23
CA GLY A 302 0.38 7.75 -3.69
C GLY A 302 0.19 6.65 -4.73
N HIS A 303 0.05 5.43 -4.24
CA HIS A 303 -0.17 4.19 -5.00
C HIS A 303 -1.37 3.44 -4.46
N GLY A 304 -1.87 2.46 -5.21
CA GLY A 304 -2.84 1.51 -4.70
C GLY A 304 -2.21 0.54 -3.70
N VAL A 305 -3.04 -0.04 -2.82
CA VAL A 305 -2.61 -1.04 -1.83
C VAL A 305 -3.47 -2.28 -1.91
N GLY A 306 -2.83 -3.45 -1.89
CA GLY A 306 -3.48 -4.75 -1.97
C GLY A 306 -4.14 -5.16 -0.65
N PHE A 307 -5.12 -6.05 -0.73
CA PHE A 307 -5.72 -6.68 0.45
C PHE A 307 -4.98 -7.97 0.79
N PHE A 308 -4.10 -7.91 1.79
CA PHE A 308 -3.21 -9.02 2.12
C PHE A 308 -2.51 -9.55 0.86
N LEU A 309 -1.88 -8.60 0.13
CA LEU A 309 -1.12 -8.78 -1.11
C LEU A 309 0.03 -7.75 -1.13
N ASN A 310 0.46 -7.29 -2.32
CA ASN A 310 1.49 -6.27 -2.45
C ASN A 310 1.08 -4.97 -1.77
N VAL A 311 2.02 -4.32 -1.10
CA VAL A 311 1.85 -2.95 -0.60
C VAL A 311 1.66 -1.98 -1.76
N HIS A 312 2.41 -2.13 -2.86
CA HIS A 312 2.19 -1.39 -4.10
C HIS A 312 1.29 -2.18 -5.05
N GLU A 313 0.13 -1.64 -5.35
CA GLU A 313 -0.86 -2.23 -6.25
C GLU A 313 -1.37 -1.20 -7.27
N GLY A 314 -1.54 -1.62 -8.51
CA GLY A 314 -2.21 -0.85 -9.56
C GLY A 314 -3.66 -1.31 -9.80
N PRO A 315 -4.37 -0.64 -10.75
CA PRO A 315 -3.90 0.39 -11.68
C PRO A 315 -4.00 1.83 -11.15
N GLN A 316 -4.70 2.05 -10.00
CA GLN A 316 -4.86 3.37 -9.41
C GLN A 316 -3.57 3.87 -8.74
N SER A 317 -3.27 5.14 -8.92
CA SER A 317 -2.25 5.87 -8.16
C SER A 317 -2.54 7.37 -8.16
N ILE A 318 -1.94 8.08 -7.21
CA ILE A 318 -1.93 9.54 -7.18
C ILE A 318 -0.56 9.99 -7.69
N SER A 319 -0.45 10.22 -9.00
CA SER A 319 0.83 10.56 -9.63
C SER A 319 0.64 11.39 -10.90
N LYS A 320 1.67 12.10 -11.30
CA LYS A 320 1.67 13.06 -12.42
C LYS A 320 1.08 12.52 -13.73
N TYR A 321 1.25 11.24 -14.00
CA TYR A 321 0.85 10.64 -15.28
C TYR A 321 -0.36 9.72 -15.20
N ASN A 322 -0.85 9.41 -13.98
CA ASN A 322 -1.94 8.45 -13.82
C ASN A 322 -3.29 9.06 -14.17
N LYS A 323 -3.91 8.55 -15.24
CA LYS A 323 -5.23 8.97 -15.74
C LYS A 323 -6.37 8.06 -15.25
N VAL A 324 -6.05 7.00 -14.50
CA VAL A 324 -7.04 6.05 -13.97
C VAL A 324 -8.04 6.79 -13.08
N LYS A 325 -9.31 6.50 -13.31
CA LYS A 325 -10.40 7.06 -12.52
C LYS A 325 -10.45 6.38 -11.16
N ILE A 326 -10.38 7.16 -10.10
CA ILE A 326 -10.53 6.69 -8.72
C ILE A 326 -12.00 6.33 -8.48
N LYS A 327 -12.26 5.10 -8.03
CA LYS A 327 -13.59 4.52 -7.83
C LYS A 327 -13.82 4.14 -6.37
N GLU A 328 -15.09 4.01 -5.96
CA GLU A 328 -15.47 3.50 -4.64
C GLU A 328 -14.80 2.14 -4.36
N GLY A 329 -14.35 1.93 -3.13
CA GLY A 329 -13.68 0.71 -2.69
C GLY A 329 -12.18 0.65 -2.98
N MET A 330 -11.61 1.58 -3.77
CA MET A 330 -10.16 1.64 -3.97
C MET A 330 -9.45 2.11 -2.70
N ILE A 331 -8.28 1.52 -2.43
CA ILE A 331 -7.36 1.94 -1.36
C ILE A 331 -6.15 2.58 -2.01
N LEU A 332 -5.69 3.71 -1.46
CA LEU A 332 -4.52 4.43 -1.93
C LEU A 332 -3.68 4.93 -0.75
N SER A 333 -2.37 5.05 -0.96
CA SER A 333 -1.54 5.89 -0.10
C SER A 333 -1.73 7.37 -0.42
N ASN A 334 -1.44 8.21 0.57
CA ASN A 334 -1.42 9.66 0.50
C ASN A 334 -0.16 10.12 1.22
N GLU A 335 0.93 10.28 0.48
CA GLU A 335 2.32 10.33 0.98
C GLU A 335 3.18 11.46 0.39
N PRO A 336 2.72 12.72 0.34
CA PRO A 336 3.57 13.81 -0.08
C PRO A 336 4.81 13.92 0.80
N GLY A 337 5.93 14.37 0.23
CA GLY A 337 7.19 14.51 0.94
C GLY A 337 8.03 15.68 0.45
N TYR A 338 9.20 15.85 1.07
CA TYR A 338 10.27 16.71 0.63
C TYR A 338 11.61 16.16 1.12
N TYR A 339 12.61 16.16 0.27
CA TYR A 339 13.92 15.58 0.56
C TYR A 339 15.01 16.58 0.21
N LYS A 340 15.80 16.96 1.22
CA LYS A 340 16.95 17.82 1.02
C LYS A 340 18.21 16.96 1.14
N GLU A 341 18.83 16.74 -0.01
CA GLU A 341 20.04 15.91 -0.10
C GLU A 341 21.06 16.28 0.99
N ASN A 342 21.69 15.24 1.57
CA ASN A 342 22.64 15.34 2.66
C ASN A 342 22.17 16.11 3.92
N LYS A 343 20.86 16.34 4.05
CA LYS A 343 20.31 17.10 5.20
C LYS A 343 19.19 16.34 5.92
N PHE A 344 18.03 16.17 5.27
CA PHE A 344 16.87 15.53 5.88
C PHE A 344 15.81 15.17 4.85
N GLY A 345 14.92 14.24 5.22
CA GLY A 345 13.67 13.96 4.52
C GLY A 345 12.45 14.17 5.41
N ILE A 346 11.36 14.58 4.77
CA ILE A 346 10.03 14.71 5.37
C ILE A 346 9.05 13.96 4.48
N ARG A 347 8.29 13.01 5.05
CA ARG A 347 7.12 12.38 4.42
C ARG A 347 6.03 12.21 5.48
N ILE A 348 4.80 12.49 5.09
CA ILE A 348 3.61 12.26 5.92
C ILE A 348 2.69 11.38 5.10
N GLU A 349 2.44 10.18 5.59
CA GLU A 349 1.64 9.22 4.87
C GLU A 349 0.53 8.61 5.70
N ASN A 350 -0.64 8.52 5.09
CA ASN A 350 -1.75 7.68 5.52
C ASN A 350 -2.23 6.83 4.35
N LEU A 351 -2.75 5.64 4.63
CA LEU A 351 -3.64 4.98 3.70
C LEU A 351 -5.05 5.55 3.83
N VAL A 352 -5.70 5.68 2.68
CA VAL A 352 -7.09 6.11 2.56
C VAL A 352 -7.87 5.15 1.69
N TYR A 353 -9.18 5.04 1.91
CA TYR A 353 -10.07 4.34 0.98
C TYR A 353 -11.16 5.27 0.45
N VAL A 354 -11.64 4.97 -0.74
CA VAL A 354 -12.72 5.72 -1.36
C VAL A 354 -14.06 5.23 -0.82
N ALA A 355 -14.76 6.11 -0.12
CA ALA A 355 -16.10 5.89 0.41
C ALA A 355 -17.14 6.66 -0.39
N LYS A 356 -18.38 6.18 -0.35
CA LYS A 356 -19.55 6.83 -0.97
C LYS A 356 -20.61 7.15 0.07
N LYS A 357 -21.22 8.35 -0.03
CA LYS A 357 -22.42 8.73 0.73
C LYS A 357 -23.37 9.49 -0.21
N GLY A 358 -24.49 8.89 -0.53
CA GLY A 358 -25.36 9.37 -1.62
C GLY A 358 -24.59 9.42 -2.94
N SER A 359 -24.58 10.55 -3.62
CA SER A 359 -23.80 10.77 -4.86
C SER A 359 -22.34 11.23 -4.62
N ASN A 360 -21.93 11.45 -3.38
CA ASN A 360 -20.60 11.99 -3.06
C ASN A 360 -19.58 10.87 -2.87
N LEU A 361 -18.44 11.00 -3.52
CA LEU A 361 -17.25 10.17 -3.32
C LEU A 361 -16.18 10.99 -2.59
N PHE A 362 -15.54 10.40 -1.59
CA PHE A 362 -14.53 11.07 -0.76
C PHE A 362 -13.55 10.06 -0.18
N PHE A 363 -12.38 10.54 0.21
CA PHE A 363 -11.42 9.73 0.94
C PHE A 363 -11.78 9.62 2.42
N LYS A 364 -11.58 8.42 2.99
CA LYS A 364 -11.68 8.16 4.42
C LYS A 364 -10.39 7.53 4.91
N ASN A 365 -9.87 8.02 6.04
CA ASN A 365 -8.63 7.51 6.62
C ASN A 365 -8.75 6.04 7.06
N LEU A 366 -7.66 5.32 6.85
CA LEU A 366 -7.41 3.98 7.39
C LEU A 366 -6.35 4.04 8.49
N THR A 367 -5.35 4.93 8.36
CA THR A 367 -4.21 5.02 9.27
C THR A 367 -4.57 5.78 10.55
N PHE A 368 -4.29 5.17 11.71
CA PHE A 368 -4.54 5.71 13.04
C PHE A 368 -3.23 5.91 13.82
N ALA A 369 -2.35 6.76 13.30
CA ALA A 369 -1.08 7.13 13.93
C ALA A 369 -0.95 8.65 14.03
N PRO A 370 -0.51 9.22 15.17
CA PRO A 370 -0.44 10.67 15.32
C PRO A 370 0.59 11.31 14.42
N ILE A 371 0.30 12.55 13.99
CA ILE A 371 1.22 13.44 13.28
C ILE A 371 1.92 14.31 14.33
N ASP A 372 3.24 14.51 14.20
CA ASP A 372 4.02 15.28 15.14
C ASP A 372 3.72 16.78 15.04
N ILE A 373 3.03 17.33 16.04
CA ILE A 373 2.64 18.76 16.09
C ILE A 373 3.82 19.69 16.37
N ASP A 374 4.93 19.20 16.95
CA ASP A 374 6.12 20.01 17.25
C ASP A 374 6.83 20.48 15.96
N LEU A 375 6.58 19.80 14.83
CA LEU A 375 7.05 20.17 13.49
C LEU A 375 6.12 21.13 12.76
N ILE A 376 4.96 21.48 13.32
CA ILE A 376 3.97 22.31 12.64
C ILE A 376 4.18 23.79 12.92
N ASN A 377 4.18 24.60 11.86
CA ASN A 377 3.97 26.05 11.95
C ASN A 377 2.46 26.34 11.79
N PHE A 378 1.73 26.42 12.90
CA PHE A 378 0.28 26.64 12.91
C PHE A 378 -0.19 27.93 12.24
N LYS A 379 0.70 28.94 12.08
CA LYS A 379 0.38 30.18 11.36
C LYS A 379 0.14 29.96 9.86
N LEU A 380 0.70 28.88 9.29
CA LEU A 380 0.54 28.52 7.88
C LEU A 380 -0.74 27.70 7.60
N LEU A 381 -1.38 27.17 8.63
CA LEU A 381 -2.61 26.39 8.49
C LEU A 381 -3.84 27.30 8.53
N ASN A 382 -4.75 27.13 7.57
CA ASN A 382 -6.06 27.77 7.60
C ASN A 382 -7.04 27.04 8.53
N LYS A 383 -8.25 27.60 8.72
CA LYS A 383 -9.28 27.05 9.63
C LYS A 383 -9.67 25.60 9.27
N ILE A 384 -9.80 25.27 7.97
CA ILE A 384 -10.18 23.93 7.50
C ILE A 384 -9.07 22.92 7.81
N GLU A 385 -7.81 23.28 7.56
CA GLU A 385 -6.65 22.44 7.81
C GLU A 385 -6.43 22.17 9.30
N LYS A 386 -6.61 23.18 10.16
CA LYS A 386 -6.59 23.01 11.62
C LYS A 386 -7.70 22.08 12.08
N LYS A 387 -8.93 22.30 11.63
CA LYS A 387 -10.08 21.44 11.95
C LYS A 387 -9.85 19.96 11.50
N TYR A 388 -9.27 19.78 10.30
CA TYR A 388 -8.91 18.44 9.82
C TYR A 388 -7.94 17.74 10.79
N LEU A 389 -6.86 18.44 11.19
CA LEU A 389 -5.84 17.89 12.08
C LEU A 389 -6.41 17.53 13.47
N THR A 390 -7.20 18.40 14.07
CA THR A 390 -7.91 18.12 15.34
C THR A 390 -8.84 16.91 15.20
N ASN A 391 -9.67 16.87 14.16
CA ASN A 391 -10.58 15.74 13.93
C ASN A 391 -9.81 14.42 13.71
N TYR A 392 -8.68 14.48 12.99
CA TYR A 392 -7.84 13.32 12.77
C TYR A 392 -7.26 12.75 14.07
N HIS A 393 -6.69 13.59 14.94
CA HIS A 393 -6.18 13.16 16.24
C HIS A 393 -7.31 12.68 17.18
N SER A 394 -8.47 13.33 17.16
CA SER A 394 -9.66 12.88 17.91
C SER A 394 -10.14 11.50 17.43
N GLU A 395 -10.13 11.24 16.11
CA GLU A 395 -10.48 9.92 15.56
C GLU A 395 -9.47 8.86 16.01
N ILE A 396 -8.17 9.16 16.02
CA ILE A 396 -7.14 8.26 16.55
C ILE A 396 -7.45 7.90 18.00
N TYR A 397 -7.66 8.91 18.86
CA TYR A 397 -7.97 8.69 20.26
C TYR A 397 -9.20 7.79 20.43
N SER A 398 -10.28 8.10 19.73
CA SER A 398 -11.51 7.30 19.75
C SER A 398 -11.30 5.83 19.38
N LYS A 399 -10.43 5.56 18.38
CA LYS A 399 -10.23 4.21 17.84
C LYS A 399 -9.29 3.35 18.68
N ILE A 400 -8.22 3.94 19.22
CA ILE A 400 -7.13 3.16 19.80
C ILE A 400 -6.89 3.39 21.29
N SER A 401 -7.50 4.42 21.94
CA SER A 401 -7.22 4.77 23.34
C SER A 401 -7.41 3.61 24.32
N LYS A 402 -8.40 2.74 24.12
CA LYS A 402 -8.65 1.58 24.98
C LYS A 402 -7.51 0.56 25.03
N TYR A 403 -6.56 0.62 24.07
CA TYR A 403 -5.40 -0.26 23.99
C TYR A 403 -4.10 0.40 24.48
N LEU A 404 -4.18 1.65 24.94
CA LEU A 404 -3.06 2.46 25.35
C LEU A 404 -2.99 2.59 26.88
N SER A 405 -1.78 2.75 27.41
CA SER A 405 -1.56 3.11 28.81
C SER A 405 -2.06 4.54 29.11
N ASN A 406 -2.22 4.87 30.38
CA ASN A 406 -2.67 6.22 30.78
C ASN A 406 -1.72 7.31 30.29
N ASN A 407 -0.41 7.08 30.31
CA ASN A 407 0.57 8.04 29.81
C ASN A 407 0.49 8.24 28.27
N GLU A 408 0.31 7.15 27.52
CA GLU A 408 0.10 7.20 26.07
C GLU A 408 -1.21 7.93 25.72
N LYS A 409 -2.29 7.70 26.47
CA LYS A 409 -3.58 8.42 26.33
C LYS A 409 -3.40 9.92 26.55
N LYS A 410 -2.77 10.32 27.68
CA LYS A 410 -2.48 11.73 27.99
C LYS A 410 -1.63 12.39 26.91
N TRP A 411 -0.67 11.65 26.34
CA TRP A 411 0.15 12.16 25.26
C TRP A 411 -0.67 12.46 24.00
N ILE A 412 -1.54 11.54 23.55
CA ILE A 412 -2.41 11.79 22.38
C ILE A 412 -3.39 12.93 22.66
N GLN A 413 -3.95 13.02 23.85
CA GLN A 413 -4.87 14.11 24.23
C GLN A 413 -4.24 15.50 24.06
N LYS A 414 -2.93 15.65 24.28
CA LYS A 414 -2.21 16.90 24.05
C LYS A 414 -2.07 17.26 22.56
N LEU A 415 -2.36 16.35 21.64
CA LEU A 415 -2.28 16.58 20.21
C LEU A 415 -3.62 17.03 19.61
N ILE A 416 -4.71 16.92 20.37
CA ILE A 416 -6.08 17.30 20.00
C ILE A 416 -6.30 18.78 20.31
#